data_dbf2f76400ce904b5f54a96e610a5718
#
_entry.id   dbf2f76400ce904b5f54a96e610a5718
#
_cell.length_a   1.000
_cell.length_b   1.000
_cell.length_c   1.000
_cell.angle_alpha   90.00
_cell.angle_beta   90.00
_cell.angle_gamma   90.00
#
_symmetry.space_group_name_H-M   'P 1'
#
loop_
_entity.id
_entity.type
_entity.pdbx_description
1 polymer ?
#
loop_
_entity_poly.entity_id
_entity_poly.type
_entity_poly.pdbx_seq_one_letter_code
_entity_poly.pdbx_strand_id
1 'polypeptide(L)'
;MPYMLHTMVEDPNKPTVIMLVGLPGSGKGYFAQDFKEEQKEEFGRDWEIFSSDAMREELFGDERVQGTPENRELIFSTLFKRIKKHLLDGKDAIFDATNLNKRRRIHFIKQLENVPCNKGCILIATPYEECLQNNSSRSRVVPEEVIKRMYMNFQPPHKSEGWDWIDIQYPSVMTPIDTNVVEKWKDYDQGNTHHDLSLGDHMLRAYWKVETFWEDMNLRYATLWHDIGKPFTRTKVNRKGEIDGETHYYQHHCVGAYDSLFYCISDDNAFLYSDFSDILDVSNLIYYHMHPYISWKQSKKAMNRDKKLLGDEFFERVMALHKADDDAHIEEE
;
A
#
# COMPACT_ATOMS: atom_id res chain seq x y z
N MET A 1 4.91 -17.26 -14.88
CA MET A 1 4.40 -18.39 -14.07
C MET A 1 2.89 -18.29 -14.07
N PRO A 2 2.14 -19.38 -14.29
CA PRO A 2 0.68 -19.32 -14.22
C PRO A 2 0.24 -18.80 -12.85
N TYR A 3 -0.71 -17.87 -12.83
CA TYR A 3 -1.23 -17.30 -11.61
C TYR A 3 -1.99 -18.37 -10.82
N MET A 4 -1.35 -18.96 -9.80
CA MET A 4 -1.89 -20.09 -9.04
C MET A 4 -3.03 -19.67 -8.10
N LEU A 5 -4.14 -19.22 -8.65
CA LEU A 5 -5.36 -18.92 -7.89
C LEU A 5 -5.95 -20.14 -7.18
N HIS A 6 -5.74 -21.35 -7.72
CA HIS A 6 -6.32 -22.56 -7.13
C HIS A 6 -5.86 -22.87 -5.70
N THR A 7 -4.70 -22.34 -5.29
CA THR A 7 -4.21 -22.49 -3.91
C THR A 7 -4.70 -21.38 -2.96
N MET A 8 -5.28 -20.29 -3.50
CA MET A 8 -5.67 -19.11 -2.73
C MET A 8 -7.18 -19.01 -2.50
N VAL A 9 -8.00 -19.73 -3.27
CA VAL A 9 -9.47 -19.66 -3.17
C VAL A 9 -9.96 -20.62 -2.11
N GLU A 10 -10.58 -20.09 -1.02
CA GLU A 10 -11.08 -20.91 0.10
C GLU A 10 -12.22 -21.88 -0.34
N ASP A 11 -13.10 -21.43 -1.24
CA ASP A 11 -14.20 -22.25 -1.73
C ASP A 11 -14.33 -22.14 -3.28
N PRO A 12 -13.87 -23.13 -4.04
CA PRO A 12 -13.88 -23.09 -5.50
C PRO A 12 -15.29 -23.09 -6.13
N ASN A 13 -16.34 -23.38 -5.34
CA ASN A 13 -17.72 -23.38 -5.81
C ASN A 13 -18.38 -22.00 -5.72
N LYS A 14 -17.74 -21.02 -5.07
CA LYS A 14 -18.22 -19.64 -4.99
C LYS A 14 -17.59 -18.77 -6.07
N PRO A 15 -18.31 -17.76 -6.57
CA PRO A 15 -17.70 -16.75 -7.42
C PRO A 15 -16.66 -15.99 -6.62
N THR A 16 -15.65 -15.47 -7.32
CA THR A 16 -14.56 -14.75 -6.72
C THR A 16 -14.55 -13.29 -7.21
N VAL A 17 -14.32 -12.35 -6.33
CA VAL A 17 -13.97 -10.98 -6.70
C VAL A 17 -12.51 -10.70 -6.35
N ILE A 18 -11.77 -10.15 -7.31
CA ILE A 18 -10.41 -9.66 -7.10
C ILE A 18 -10.42 -8.15 -7.20
N MET A 19 -10.01 -7.47 -6.14
CA MET A 19 -9.75 -6.03 -6.18
C MET A 19 -8.27 -5.79 -6.49
N LEU A 20 -8.00 -5.05 -7.56
CA LEU A 20 -6.66 -4.57 -7.87
C LEU A 20 -6.36 -3.29 -7.09
N VAL A 21 -5.14 -3.20 -6.56
CA VAL A 21 -4.61 -2.03 -5.86
C VAL A 21 -3.30 -1.61 -6.54
N GLY A 22 -3.06 -0.30 -6.72
CA GLY A 22 -1.79 0.18 -7.29
C GLY A 22 -1.90 1.58 -7.87
N LEU A 23 -0.76 2.23 -8.09
CA LEU A 23 -0.66 3.58 -8.67
C LEU A 23 -1.13 3.61 -10.14
N PRO A 24 -1.55 4.78 -10.67
CA PRO A 24 -1.67 4.94 -12.13
C PRO A 24 -0.33 4.60 -12.80
N GLY A 25 -0.35 3.85 -13.89
CA GLY A 25 0.88 3.38 -14.55
C GLY A 25 1.48 2.10 -13.95
N SER A 26 0.93 1.52 -12.88
CA SER A 26 1.48 0.29 -12.28
C SER A 26 1.21 -1.00 -13.07
N GLY A 27 0.49 -0.96 -14.20
CA GLY A 27 0.22 -2.16 -14.99
C GLY A 27 -1.07 -2.90 -14.66
N LYS A 28 -1.93 -2.41 -13.75
CA LYS A 28 -3.20 -3.06 -13.34
C LYS A 28 -4.08 -3.54 -14.50
N GLY A 29 -4.27 -2.68 -15.51
CA GLY A 29 -5.12 -3.02 -16.65
C GLY A 29 -4.55 -4.15 -17.49
N TYR A 30 -3.22 -4.18 -17.69
CA TYR A 30 -2.54 -5.29 -18.36
C TYR A 30 -2.68 -6.58 -17.56
N PHE A 31 -2.39 -6.50 -16.27
CA PHE A 31 -2.58 -7.65 -15.38
C PHE A 31 -4.01 -8.19 -15.43
N ALA A 32 -5.03 -7.31 -15.39
CA ALA A 32 -6.44 -7.73 -15.43
C ALA A 32 -6.81 -8.48 -16.71
N GLN A 33 -6.30 -8.04 -17.86
CA GLN A 33 -6.55 -8.68 -19.14
C GLN A 33 -5.81 -10.02 -19.26
N ASP A 34 -4.53 -10.01 -18.96
CA ASP A 34 -3.66 -11.21 -19.01
C ASP A 34 -4.20 -12.30 -18.09
N PHE A 35 -4.53 -11.92 -16.85
CA PHE A 35 -5.15 -12.82 -15.89
C PHE A 35 -6.49 -13.40 -16.39
N LYS A 36 -7.37 -12.56 -16.94
CA LYS A 36 -8.66 -12.99 -17.50
C LYS A 36 -8.47 -14.00 -18.63
N GLU A 37 -7.53 -13.75 -19.54
CA GLU A 37 -7.21 -14.63 -20.68
C GLU A 37 -6.66 -15.98 -20.19
N GLU A 38 -5.67 -15.96 -19.29
CA GLU A 38 -5.09 -17.17 -18.69
C GLU A 38 -6.15 -18.01 -17.96
N GLN A 39 -6.99 -17.39 -17.15
CA GLN A 39 -8.05 -18.10 -16.40
C GLN A 39 -9.06 -18.75 -17.33
N LYS A 40 -9.34 -18.14 -18.48
CA LYS A 40 -10.24 -18.70 -19.48
C LYS A 40 -9.60 -19.87 -20.25
N GLU A 41 -8.33 -19.71 -20.65
CA GLU A 41 -7.60 -20.71 -21.44
C GLU A 41 -7.25 -21.96 -20.62
N GLU A 42 -6.73 -21.78 -19.41
CA GLU A 42 -6.23 -22.88 -18.60
C GLU A 42 -7.32 -23.54 -17.74
N PHE A 43 -8.28 -22.75 -17.24
CA PHE A 43 -9.27 -23.22 -16.25
C PHE A 43 -10.72 -23.14 -16.73
N GLY A 44 -10.97 -22.59 -17.93
CA GLY A 44 -12.31 -22.41 -18.45
C GLY A 44 -13.17 -21.42 -17.66
N ARG A 45 -12.56 -20.58 -16.80
CA ARG A 45 -13.24 -19.57 -15.96
C ARG A 45 -13.32 -18.24 -16.69
N ASP A 46 -14.53 -17.70 -16.80
CA ASP A 46 -14.75 -16.40 -17.45
C ASP A 46 -14.87 -15.31 -16.40
N TRP A 47 -14.02 -14.29 -16.52
CA TRP A 47 -13.93 -13.14 -15.59
C TRP A 47 -14.42 -11.87 -16.27
N GLU A 48 -15.17 -11.04 -15.55
CA GLU A 48 -15.58 -9.72 -16.01
C GLU A 48 -14.76 -8.63 -15.32
N ILE A 49 -14.24 -7.69 -16.11
CA ILE A 49 -13.44 -6.56 -15.60
C ILE A 49 -14.35 -5.35 -15.42
N PHE A 50 -14.46 -4.89 -14.18
CA PHE A 50 -15.16 -3.67 -13.79
C PHE A 50 -14.16 -2.55 -13.55
N SER A 51 -13.91 -1.76 -14.59
CA SER A 51 -12.93 -0.66 -14.55
C SER A 51 -13.56 0.68 -14.18
N SER A 52 -12.89 1.44 -13.29
CA SER A 52 -13.32 2.80 -12.96
C SER A 52 -13.16 3.78 -14.11
N ASP A 53 -12.25 3.51 -15.06
CA ASP A 53 -12.04 4.34 -16.23
C ASP A 53 -13.13 4.06 -17.30
N ALA A 54 -13.43 2.79 -17.56
CA ALA A 54 -14.55 2.40 -18.42
C ALA A 54 -15.90 2.93 -17.88
N MET A 55 -16.09 2.92 -16.57
CA MET A 55 -17.30 3.47 -15.96
C MET A 55 -17.42 4.99 -16.15
N ARG A 56 -16.29 5.74 -16.14
CA ARG A 56 -16.31 7.17 -16.46
C ARG A 56 -16.72 7.40 -17.90
N GLU A 57 -16.12 6.67 -18.82
CA GLU A 57 -16.47 6.73 -20.25
C GLU A 57 -17.98 6.50 -20.45
N GLU A 58 -18.52 5.45 -19.83
CA GLU A 58 -19.94 5.12 -19.95
C GLU A 58 -20.86 6.21 -19.37
N LEU A 59 -20.54 6.73 -18.18
CA LEU A 59 -21.42 7.67 -17.47
C LEU A 59 -21.32 9.11 -18.01
N PHE A 60 -20.16 9.50 -18.54
CA PHE A 60 -19.86 10.89 -18.86
C PHE A 60 -19.39 11.10 -20.32
N GLY A 61 -19.22 10.04 -21.08
CA GLY A 61 -18.70 10.09 -22.45
C GLY A 61 -17.23 10.49 -22.56
N ASP A 62 -16.51 10.56 -21.44
CA ASP A 62 -15.07 10.86 -21.40
C ASP A 62 -14.44 10.28 -20.14
N GLU A 63 -13.47 9.39 -20.31
CA GLU A 63 -12.68 8.82 -19.19
C GLU A 63 -11.89 9.89 -18.42
N ARG A 64 -11.68 11.08 -19.01
CA ARG A 64 -10.92 12.21 -18.45
C ARG A 64 -11.73 13.08 -17.50
N VAL A 65 -13.04 12.86 -17.38
CA VAL A 65 -13.87 13.66 -16.48
C VAL A 65 -13.27 13.64 -15.08
N GLN A 66 -12.84 14.83 -14.62
CA GLN A 66 -12.26 14.99 -13.30
C GLN A 66 -13.31 14.64 -12.24
N GLY A 67 -12.88 13.81 -11.28
CA GLY A 67 -13.78 13.36 -10.25
C GLY A 67 -14.09 14.45 -9.24
N THR A 68 -15.18 15.19 -9.47
CA THR A 68 -15.84 15.85 -8.34
C THR A 68 -16.22 14.79 -7.29
N PRO A 69 -16.43 15.15 -6.02
CA PRO A 69 -16.91 14.19 -5.00
C PRO A 69 -18.16 13.42 -5.47
N GLU A 70 -19.11 14.12 -6.10
CA GLU A 70 -20.39 13.56 -6.59
C GLU A 70 -20.15 12.58 -7.74
N ASN A 71 -19.31 12.92 -8.72
CA ASN A 71 -18.99 12.04 -9.84
C ASN A 71 -18.26 10.78 -9.35
N ARG A 72 -17.34 10.94 -8.39
CA ARG A 72 -16.65 9.79 -7.78
C ARG A 72 -17.62 8.86 -7.05
N GLU A 73 -18.54 9.41 -6.28
CA GLU A 73 -19.56 8.63 -5.58
C GLU A 73 -20.45 7.87 -6.57
N LEU A 74 -20.89 8.52 -7.65
CA LEU A 74 -21.70 7.90 -8.70
C LEU A 74 -20.96 6.74 -9.37
N ILE A 75 -19.69 6.95 -9.78
CA ILE A 75 -18.85 5.92 -10.40
C ILE A 75 -18.75 4.69 -9.48
N PHE A 76 -18.29 4.89 -8.22
CA PHE A 76 -18.01 3.77 -7.34
C PHE A 76 -19.30 3.09 -6.84
N SER A 77 -20.38 3.83 -6.57
CA SER A 77 -21.65 3.23 -6.20
C SER A 77 -22.26 2.40 -7.34
N THR A 78 -22.10 2.84 -8.59
CA THR A 78 -22.55 2.09 -9.77
C THR A 78 -21.70 0.83 -9.96
N LEU A 79 -20.37 0.95 -9.86
CA LEU A 79 -19.45 -0.20 -9.94
C LEU A 79 -19.81 -1.24 -8.87
N PHE A 80 -19.97 -0.84 -7.61
CA PHE A 80 -20.26 -1.76 -6.52
C PHE A 80 -21.59 -2.50 -6.72
N LYS A 81 -22.61 -1.79 -7.22
CA LYS A 81 -23.92 -2.42 -7.54
C LYS A 81 -23.78 -3.46 -8.66
N ARG A 82 -23.00 -3.14 -9.71
CA ARG A 82 -22.78 -4.05 -10.85
C ARG A 82 -21.98 -5.28 -10.43
N ILE A 83 -20.85 -5.08 -9.74
CA ILE A 83 -20.03 -6.18 -9.21
C ILE A 83 -20.88 -7.08 -8.29
N LYS A 84 -21.62 -6.49 -7.35
CA LYS A 84 -22.50 -7.26 -6.46
C LYS A 84 -23.52 -8.09 -7.22
N LYS A 85 -24.19 -7.52 -8.21
CA LYS A 85 -25.14 -8.25 -9.05
C LYS A 85 -24.45 -9.40 -9.79
N HIS A 86 -23.30 -9.13 -10.39
CA HIS A 86 -22.53 -10.12 -11.16
C HIS A 86 -22.10 -11.32 -10.29
N LEU A 87 -21.64 -11.07 -9.07
CA LEU A 87 -21.32 -12.11 -8.10
C LEU A 87 -22.54 -12.91 -7.65
N LEU A 88 -23.70 -12.26 -7.45
CA LEU A 88 -24.95 -12.93 -7.13
C LEU A 88 -25.46 -13.83 -8.28
N ASP A 89 -25.10 -13.50 -9.52
CA ASP A 89 -25.35 -14.34 -10.70
C ASP A 89 -24.32 -15.51 -10.84
N GLY A 90 -23.45 -15.71 -9.83
CA GLY A 90 -22.46 -16.79 -9.77
C GLY A 90 -21.24 -16.59 -10.66
N LYS A 91 -20.90 -15.35 -11.02
CA LYS A 91 -19.83 -15.04 -11.96
C LYS A 91 -18.65 -14.31 -11.31
N ASP A 92 -17.42 -14.57 -11.81
CA ASP A 92 -16.19 -14.00 -11.30
C ASP A 92 -15.95 -12.55 -11.78
N ALA A 93 -15.39 -11.71 -10.91
CA ALA A 93 -15.21 -10.28 -11.17
C ALA A 93 -13.80 -9.78 -10.82
N ILE A 94 -13.24 -8.92 -11.67
CA ILE A 94 -12.05 -8.13 -11.38
C ILE A 94 -12.47 -6.67 -11.21
N PHE A 95 -12.15 -6.06 -10.07
CA PHE A 95 -12.39 -4.65 -9.82
C PHE A 95 -11.11 -3.84 -10.05
N ASP A 96 -11.02 -3.18 -11.21
CA ASP A 96 -9.87 -2.36 -11.63
C ASP A 96 -10.09 -0.88 -11.31
N ALA A 97 -9.42 -0.44 -10.26
CA ALA A 97 -9.24 0.96 -9.88
C ALA A 97 -7.95 1.12 -9.07
N THR A 98 -7.55 2.33 -8.71
CA THR A 98 -6.34 2.53 -7.89
C THR A 98 -6.45 1.94 -6.48
N ASN A 99 -7.62 2.00 -5.86
CA ASN A 99 -7.99 1.40 -4.56
C ASN A 99 -6.96 1.58 -3.41
N LEU A 100 -6.14 2.63 -3.47
CA LEU A 100 -5.03 2.89 -2.53
C LEU A 100 -5.51 3.23 -1.11
N ASN A 101 -6.77 3.63 -0.95
CA ASN A 101 -7.31 4.08 0.32
C ASN A 101 -8.01 2.95 1.08
N LYS A 102 -7.53 2.63 2.29
CA LYS A 102 -8.05 1.59 3.17
C LYS A 102 -9.56 1.71 3.45
N ARG A 103 -10.05 2.94 3.72
CA ARG A 103 -11.48 3.16 4.00
C ARG A 103 -12.36 2.75 2.81
N ARG A 104 -11.90 3.00 1.58
CA ARG A 104 -12.62 2.62 0.37
C ARG A 104 -12.64 1.10 0.19
N ARG A 105 -11.53 0.42 0.45
CA ARG A 105 -11.45 -1.05 0.39
C ARG A 105 -12.38 -1.69 1.42
N ILE A 106 -12.33 -1.24 2.68
CA ILE A 106 -13.26 -1.70 3.74
C ILE A 106 -14.72 -1.42 3.37
N HIS A 107 -15.01 -0.25 2.77
CA HIS A 107 -16.37 0.05 2.33
C HIS A 107 -16.86 -0.93 1.26
N PHE A 108 -16.02 -1.26 0.30
CA PHE A 108 -16.34 -2.26 -0.73
C PHE A 108 -16.61 -3.64 -0.10
N ILE A 109 -15.75 -4.12 0.78
CA ILE A 109 -15.94 -5.40 1.49
C ILE A 109 -17.29 -5.45 2.23
N LYS A 110 -17.65 -4.36 2.90
CA LYS A 110 -18.96 -4.25 3.59
C LYS A 110 -20.15 -4.36 2.64
N GLN A 111 -20.04 -3.89 1.40
CA GLN A 111 -21.11 -4.08 0.41
C GLN A 111 -21.31 -5.55 0.03
N LEU A 112 -20.32 -6.40 0.29
CA LEU A 112 -20.32 -7.83 -0.04
C LEU A 112 -20.62 -8.73 1.17
N GLU A 113 -20.92 -8.21 2.36
CA GLU A 113 -21.14 -9.01 3.58
C GLU A 113 -22.19 -10.13 3.39
N ASN A 114 -23.23 -9.88 2.56
CA ASN A 114 -24.31 -10.85 2.30
C ASN A 114 -24.20 -11.48 0.89
N VAL A 115 -23.04 -11.44 0.27
CA VAL A 115 -22.77 -12.05 -1.03
C VAL A 115 -21.87 -13.27 -0.82
N PRO A 116 -22.33 -14.48 -1.18
CA PRO A 116 -21.51 -15.68 -1.03
C PRO A 116 -20.41 -15.71 -2.10
N CYS A 117 -19.30 -15.01 -1.85
CA CYS A 117 -18.17 -14.93 -2.76
C CYS A 117 -16.83 -14.95 -2.00
N ASN A 118 -15.78 -15.42 -2.70
CA ASN A 118 -14.41 -15.24 -2.23
C ASN A 118 -13.94 -13.82 -2.55
N LYS A 119 -13.12 -13.22 -1.68
CA LYS A 119 -12.67 -11.83 -1.74
C LYS A 119 -11.14 -11.76 -1.75
N GLY A 120 -10.55 -11.58 -2.92
CA GLY A 120 -9.12 -11.40 -3.11
C GLY A 120 -8.73 -9.94 -3.28
N CYS A 121 -7.52 -9.61 -2.86
CA CYS A 121 -6.88 -8.33 -3.10
C CYS A 121 -5.52 -8.56 -3.73
N ILE A 122 -5.25 -7.96 -4.89
CA ILE A 122 -3.93 -8.03 -5.53
C ILE A 122 -3.34 -6.63 -5.62
N LEU A 123 -2.21 -6.44 -4.95
CA LEU A 123 -1.39 -5.23 -5.03
C LEU A 123 -0.45 -5.34 -6.22
N ILE A 124 -0.64 -4.50 -7.23
CA ILE A 124 0.28 -4.38 -8.37
C ILE A 124 1.37 -3.39 -7.98
N ALA A 125 2.52 -3.93 -7.56
CA ALA A 125 3.66 -3.18 -7.09
C ALA A 125 4.61 -2.86 -8.24
N THR A 126 4.71 -1.58 -8.59
CA THR A 126 5.62 -1.03 -9.60
C THR A 126 6.29 0.21 -9.01
N PRO A 127 7.61 0.37 -9.09
CA PRO A 127 8.31 1.54 -8.56
C PRO A 127 7.70 2.85 -9.05
N TYR A 128 7.69 3.88 -8.18
CA TYR A 128 7.04 5.16 -8.47
C TYR A 128 7.52 5.79 -9.78
N GLU A 129 8.84 5.81 -10.02
CA GLU A 129 9.44 6.37 -11.24
C GLU A 129 9.01 5.60 -12.50
N GLU A 130 8.90 4.29 -12.40
CA GLU A 130 8.41 3.46 -13.49
C GLU A 130 6.91 3.68 -13.74
N CYS A 131 6.12 3.89 -12.67
CA CYS A 131 4.72 4.30 -12.83
C CYS A 131 4.59 5.61 -13.61
N LEU A 132 5.48 6.61 -13.38
CA LEU A 132 5.50 7.86 -14.13
C LEU A 132 5.87 7.63 -15.61
N GLN A 133 6.88 6.80 -15.88
CA GLN A 133 7.29 6.46 -17.25
C GLN A 133 6.14 5.77 -18.01
N ASN A 134 5.55 4.74 -17.39
CA ASN A 134 4.41 4.02 -17.99
C ASN A 134 3.21 4.94 -18.21
N ASN A 135 2.93 5.84 -17.25
CA ASN A 135 1.83 6.79 -17.38
C ASN A 135 2.01 7.75 -18.56
N SER A 136 3.25 8.17 -18.87
CA SER A 136 3.54 9.10 -19.95
C SER A 136 3.22 8.53 -21.34
N SER A 137 3.25 7.21 -21.49
CA SER A 137 2.97 6.49 -22.76
C SER A 137 1.49 6.13 -22.97
N ARG A 138 0.61 6.43 -21.96
CA ARG A 138 -0.82 6.10 -22.04
C ARG A 138 -1.60 7.10 -22.90
N SER A 139 -2.70 6.64 -23.49
CA SER A 139 -3.70 7.51 -24.15
C SER A 139 -4.28 8.55 -23.19
N ARG A 140 -4.50 8.15 -21.93
CA ARG A 140 -4.89 9.01 -20.82
C ARG A 140 -3.71 9.18 -19.86
N VAL A 141 -3.05 10.33 -19.94
CA VAL A 141 -1.99 10.71 -19.01
C VAL A 141 -2.60 11.33 -17.75
N VAL A 142 -2.31 10.73 -16.60
CA VAL A 142 -2.67 11.30 -15.29
C VAL A 142 -1.60 12.33 -14.93
N PRO A 143 -1.94 13.56 -14.47
CA PRO A 143 -0.95 14.54 -14.03
C PRO A 143 -0.02 13.98 -12.96
N GLU A 144 1.27 14.28 -13.06
CA GLU A 144 2.30 13.76 -12.16
C GLU A 144 2.01 14.10 -10.68
N GLU A 145 1.58 15.33 -10.39
CA GLU A 145 1.21 15.75 -9.03
C GLU A 145 0.02 14.96 -8.46
N VAL A 146 -0.83 14.37 -9.31
CA VAL A 146 -1.91 13.47 -8.86
C VAL A 146 -1.33 12.12 -8.48
N ILE A 147 -0.41 11.58 -9.29
CA ILE A 147 0.28 10.32 -8.99
C ILE A 147 1.14 10.49 -7.73
N LYS A 148 1.91 11.58 -7.62
CA LYS A 148 2.69 11.93 -6.44
C LYS A 148 1.82 11.97 -5.18
N ARG A 149 0.67 12.65 -5.25
CA ARG A 149 -0.28 12.68 -4.14
C ARG A 149 -0.83 11.30 -3.80
N MET A 150 -1.08 10.44 -4.79
CA MET A 150 -1.53 9.07 -4.56
C MET A 150 -0.44 8.23 -3.87
N TYR A 151 0.80 8.34 -4.31
CA TYR A 151 1.95 7.69 -3.71
C TYR A 151 2.16 8.14 -2.26
N MET A 152 2.17 9.45 -2.00
CA MET A 152 2.28 10.02 -0.65
C MET A 152 1.07 9.72 0.27
N ASN A 153 0.01 9.10 -0.24
CA ASN A 153 -1.16 8.68 0.54
C ASN A 153 -1.46 7.19 0.37
N PHE A 154 -0.47 6.42 -0.01
CA PHE A 154 -0.59 4.96 -0.09
C PHE A 154 -0.90 4.37 1.28
N GLN A 155 -1.81 3.42 1.30
CA GLN A 155 -2.18 2.65 2.48
C GLN A 155 -2.13 1.17 2.10
N PRO A 156 -1.17 0.41 2.60
CA PRO A 156 -1.04 -1.00 2.23
C PRO A 156 -2.30 -1.80 2.58
N PRO A 157 -2.69 -2.77 1.76
CA PRO A 157 -3.75 -3.71 2.11
C PRO A 157 -3.38 -4.50 3.37
N HIS A 158 -4.41 -4.82 4.19
CA HIS A 158 -4.21 -5.60 5.41
C HIS A 158 -5.33 -6.62 5.58
N LYS A 159 -5.03 -7.83 6.07
CA LYS A 159 -6.00 -8.93 6.26
C LYS A 159 -7.21 -8.50 7.10
N SER A 160 -6.99 -7.63 8.09
CA SER A 160 -8.09 -7.10 8.92
C SER A 160 -9.14 -6.27 8.17
N GLU A 161 -8.91 -5.95 6.90
CA GLU A 161 -9.91 -5.29 6.07
C GLU A 161 -11.07 -6.21 5.67
N GLY A 162 -10.88 -7.55 5.80
CA GLY A 162 -11.87 -8.59 5.48
C GLY A 162 -11.62 -9.30 4.16
N TRP A 163 -10.38 -9.32 3.70
CA TRP A 163 -9.93 -10.13 2.57
C TRP A 163 -9.75 -11.57 2.99
N ASP A 164 -10.16 -12.51 2.14
CA ASP A 164 -9.87 -13.93 2.32
C ASP A 164 -8.39 -14.20 2.02
N TRP A 165 -7.83 -13.48 1.04
CA TRP A 165 -6.40 -13.49 0.72
C TRP A 165 -5.93 -12.16 0.12
N ILE A 166 -4.62 -11.89 0.25
CA ILE A 166 -3.94 -10.73 -0.35
C ILE A 166 -2.66 -11.25 -1.02
N ASP A 167 -2.40 -10.76 -2.23
CA ASP A 167 -1.22 -11.09 -3.02
C ASP A 167 -0.53 -9.81 -3.52
N ILE A 168 0.75 -9.92 -3.88
CA ILE A 168 1.52 -8.86 -4.52
C ILE A 168 2.03 -9.35 -5.86
N GLN A 169 1.83 -8.55 -6.89
CA GLN A 169 2.35 -8.83 -8.22
C GLN A 169 3.34 -7.74 -8.64
N TYR A 170 4.49 -8.17 -9.14
CA TYR A 170 5.56 -7.33 -9.65
C TYR A 170 5.63 -7.49 -11.18
N PRO A 171 4.99 -6.57 -11.95
CA PRO A 171 4.83 -6.75 -13.40
C PRO A 171 6.11 -6.53 -14.21
N SER A 172 7.12 -5.94 -13.61
CA SER A 172 8.41 -5.65 -14.26
C SER A 172 9.56 -6.38 -13.60
N VAL A 173 10.61 -6.65 -14.42
CA VAL A 173 11.90 -7.10 -13.89
C VAL A 173 12.50 -5.95 -13.10
N MET A 174 12.59 -6.12 -11.78
CA MET A 174 13.08 -5.09 -10.89
C MET A 174 14.56 -4.79 -11.13
N THR A 175 14.89 -3.51 -11.24
CA THR A 175 16.27 -3.07 -11.07
C THR A 175 16.65 -3.30 -9.60
N PRO A 176 17.82 -3.89 -9.32
CA PRO A 176 18.30 -4.06 -7.95
C PRO A 176 18.28 -2.73 -7.18
N ILE A 177 17.68 -2.74 -6.00
CA ILE A 177 17.62 -1.57 -5.12
C ILE A 177 18.73 -1.71 -4.08
N ASP A 178 19.49 -0.65 -3.88
CA ASP A 178 20.44 -0.59 -2.76
C ASP A 178 19.68 -0.56 -1.44
N THR A 179 19.71 -1.69 -0.72
CA THR A 179 19.05 -1.89 0.56
C THR A 179 19.89 -1.47 1.75
N ASN A 180 21.16 -1.11 1.54
CA ASN A 180 22.01 -0.59 2.59
C ASN A 180 21.64 0.86 2.93
N VAL A 181 20.48 1.03 3.55
CA VAL A 181 19.93 2.34 3.88
C VAL A 181 20.81 3.14 4.85
N VAL A 182 21.59 2.45 5.70
CA VAL A 182 22.51 3.07 6.64
C VAL A 182 23.60 3.81 5.87
N GLU A 183 24.32 3.12 4.99
CA GLU A 183 25.38 3.71 4.17
C GLU A 183 24.85 4.74 3.19
N LYS A 184 23.70 4.46 2.55
CA LYS A 184 23.04 5.36 1.60
C LYS A 184 22.69 6.71 2.23
N TRP A 185 22.30 6.74 3.50
CA TRP A 185 21.81 7.93 4.18
C TRP A 185 22.68 8.38 5.36
N LYS A 186 23.94 7.90 5.46
CA LYS A 186 24.88 8.24 6.54
C LYS A 186 25.18 9.73 6.66
N ASP A 187 25.17 10.47 5.54
CA ASP A 187 25.45 11.90 5.47
C ASP A 187 24.18 12.73 5.29
N TYR A 188 22.97 12.10 5.37
CA TYR A 188 21.73 12.81 5.18
C TYR A 188 21.34 13.56 6.45
N ASP A 189 21.59 14.89 6.44
CA ASP A 189 21.12 15.81 7.48
C ASP A 189 19.59 15.95 7.42
N GLN A 190 18.91 15.62 8.52
CA GLN A 190 17.46 15.71 8.63
C GLN A 190 16.96 17.16 8.76
N GLY A 191 17.85 18.11 9.12
CA GLY A 191 17.62 19.55 9.04
C GLY A 191 16.48 20.07 9.91
N ASN A 192 16.28 19.45 11.08
CA ASN A 192 15.34 19.92 12.10
C ASN A 192 15.92 19.71 13.50
N THR A 193 15.34 20.39 14.49
CA THR A 193 15.82 20.39 15.89
C THR A 193 15.49 19.11 16.67
N HIS A 194 14.80 18.14 16.04
CA HIS A 194 14.40 16.89 16.68
C HIS A 194 15.36 15.72 16.38
N HIS A 195 16.31 15.93 15.48
CA HIS A 195 17.23 14.87 15.03
C HIS A 195 18.66 15.38 15.00
N ASP A 196 19.49 14.91 15.93
CA ASP A 196 20.93 15.17 15.98
C ASP A 196 21.76 14.19 15.14
N LEU A 197 21.13 13.07 14.73
CA LEU A 197 21.74 12.03 13.91
C LEU A 197 21.44 12.21 12.43
N SER A 198 22.36 11.68 11.60
CA SER A 198 22.03 11.44 10.20
C SER A 198 20.83 10.48 10.08
N LEU A 199 20.16 10.50 8.93
CA LEU A 199 19.02 9.59 8.72
C LEU A 199 19.44 8.11 8.82
N GLY A 200 20.62 7.75 8.25
CA GLY A 200 21.15 6.40 8.32
C GLY A 200 21.45 5.95 9.75
N ASP A 201 22.13 6.81 10.53
CA ASP A 201 22.47 6.50 11.92
C ASP A 201 21.23 6.41 12.81
N HIS A 202 20.22 7.27 12.60
CA HIS A 202 18.94 7.21 13.31
C HIS A 202 18.24 5.87 13.04
N MET A 203 18.08 5.47 11.78
CA MET A 203 17.45 4.19 11.43
C MET A 203 18.21 2.99 11.99
N LEU A 204 19.56 3.01 11.95
CA LEU A 204 20.38 1.95 12.54
C LEU A 204 20.23 1.89 14.07
N ARG A 205 20.22 3.05 14.74
CA ARG A 205 20.02 3.13 16.18
C ARG A 205 18.64 2.58 16.58
N ALA A 206 17.56 2.96 15.88
CA ALA A 206 16.22 2.43 16.11
C ALA A 206 16.18 0.90 15.94
N TYR A 207 16.83 0.36 14.91
CA TYR A 207 16.94 -1.09 14.70
C TYR A 207 17.55 -1.83 15.88
N TRP A 208 18.58 -1.25 16.54
CA TRP A 208 19.20 -1.87 17.73
C TRP A 208 18.41 -1.64 19.02
N LYS A 209 17.59 -0.60 19.09
CA LYS A 209 16.72 -0.29 20.25
C LYS A 209 15.41 -1.08 20.26
N VAL A 210 14.98 -1.66 19.13
CA VAL A 210 13.75 -2.43 19.13
C VAL A 210 13.87 -3.66 20.03
N GLU A 211 13.10 -3.66 21.10
CA GLU A 211 13.02 -4.77 22.06
C GLU A 211 12.14 -5.87 21.47
N THR A 212 12.73 -6.74 20.69
CA THR A 212 12.07 -7.93 20.17
C THR A 212 13.01 -9.11 20.25
N PHE A 213 12.44 -10.28 20.34
CA PHE A 213 13.21 -11.50 20.15
C PHE A 213 13.69 -11.55 18.68
N TRP A 214 14.83 -12.17 18.45
CA TRP A 214 15.41 -12.36 17.11
C TRP A 214 14.44 -13.03 16.12
N GLU A 215 13.33 -13.54 16.60
CA GLU A 215 12.30 -14.25 15.86
C GLU A 215 11.39 -13.30 15.04
N ASP A 216 11.25 -12.01 15.43
CA ASP A 216 10.43 -11.04 14.66
C ASP A 216 11.28 -10.19 13.71
N MET A 217 11.70 -10.82 12.62
CA MET A 217 12.51 -10.14 11.60
C MET A 217 11.72 -9.06 10.86
N ASN A 218 10.41 -9.23 10.67
CA ASN A 218 9.57 -8.23 10.01
C ASN A 218 9.55 -6.91 10.81
N LEU A 219 9.39 -6.98 12.14
CA LEU A 219 9.46 -5.80 13.00
C LEU A 219 10.85 -5.14 12.95
N ARG A 220 11.92 -5.93 12.96
CA ARG A 220 13.30 -5.41 12.88
C ARG A 220 13.56 -4.67 11.58
N TYR A 221 13.20 -5.25 10.44
CA TYR A 221 13.36 -4.58 9.14
C TYR A 221 12.41 -3.40 8.98
N ALA A 222 11.17 -3.50 9.46
CA ALA A 222 10.28 -2.36 9.50
C ALA A 222 10.88 -1.20 10.30
N THR A 223 11.54 -1.50 11.43
CA THR A 223 12.24 -0.50 12.24
C THR A 223 13.47 0.06 11.51
N LEU A 224 14.25 -0.77 10.81
CA LEU A 224 15.37 -0.30 10.00
C LEU A 224 14.91 0.62 8.85
N TRP A 225 13.75 0.36 8.27
CA TRP A 225 13.26 1.06 7.08
C TRP A 225 12.14 2.07 7.35
N HIS A 226 11.77 2.33 8.60
CA HIS A 226 10.60 3.16 8.93
C HIS A 226 10.64 4.55 8.29
N ASP A 227 11.82 5.10 8.10
CA ASP A 227 12.06 6.46 7.66
C ASP A 227 12.58 6.60 6.21
N ILE A 228 12.67 5.53 5.43
CA ILE A 228 13.17 5.56 4.04
C ILE A 228 12.39 6.52 3.12
N GLY A 229 11.17 6.89 3.48
CA GLY A 229 10.35 7.85 2.73
C GLY A 229 10.70 9.31 3.02
N LYS A 230 11.54 9.64 4.01
CA LYS A 230 11.91 11.02 4.37
C LYS A 230 12.56 11.79 3.21
N PRO A 231 13.55 11.24 2.48
CA PRO A 231 14.21 11.98 1.40
C PRO A 231 13.24 12.46 0.31
N PHE A 232 12.26 11.63 -0.06
CA PHE A 232 11.25 11.99 -1.05
C PHE A 232 10.28 13.08 -0.56
N THR A 233 9.95 13.07 0.73
CA THR A 233 8.90 13.94 1.30
C THR A 233 9.47 15.24 1.90
N ARG A 234 10.78 15.45 1.85
CA ARG A 234 11.47 16.62 2.40
C ARG A 234 10.87 17.93 1.90
N THR A 235 10.51 18.81 2.83
CA THR A 235 10.00 20.15 2.51
C THR A 235 10.41 21.16 3.59
N LYS A 236 10.58 22.44 3.18
CA LYS A 236 10.77 23.59 4.10
C LYS A 236 9.46 24.32 4.39
N VAL A 237 8.34 23.82 3.84
CA VAL A 237 7.03 24.45 4.00
C VAL A 237 6.23 23.67 5.04
N ASN A 238 5.76 24.35 6.08
CA ASN A 238 4.92 23.75 7.11
C ASN A 238 3.46 23.54 6.63
N ARG A 239 2.62 22.91 7.47
CA ARG A 239 1.22 22.62 7.11
C ARG A 239 0.35 23.85 6.87
N LYS A 240 0.82 25.04 7.26
CA LYS A 240 0.13 26.31 7.01
C LYS A 240 0.57 26.98 5.70
N GLY A 241 1.56 26.41 5.00
CA GLY A 241 2.12 26.97 3.78
C GLY A 241 3.25 28.00 4.04
N GLU A 242 3.81 28.05 5.23
CA GLU A 242 4.85 28.98 5.66
C GLU A 242 6.21 28.30 5.73
N ILE A 243 7.30 29.06 5.53
CA ILE A 243 8.68 28.63 5.77
C ILE A 243 9.05 29.03 7.19
N ASP A 244 9.24 28.04 8.07
CA ASP A 244 9.49 28.24 9.51
C ASP A 244 10.94 27.94 9.95
N GLY A 245 11.83 27.67 8.98
CA GLY A 245 13.23 27.34 9.24
C GLY A 245 13.49 25.83 9.45
N GLU A 246 12.47 25.06 9.78
CA GLU A 246 12.57 23.62 10.02
C GLU A 246 12.38 22.82 8.73
N THR A 247 12.82 21.55 8.76
CA THR A 247 12.54 20.59 7.71
C THR A 247 11.39 19.68 8.14
N HIS A 248 10.44 19.48 7.26
CA HIS A 248 9.26 18.64 7.48
C HIS A 248 9.24 17.45 6.52
N TYR A 249 8.64 16.34 6.97
CA TYR A 249 8.60 15.06 6.25
C TYR A 249 7.17 14.49 6.23
N TYR A 250 6.22 15.27 5.69
CA TYR A 250 4.81 14.86 5.71
C TYR A 250 4.59 13.62 4.85
N GLN A 251 3.90 12.63 5.41
CA GLN A 251 3.54 11.37 4.74
C GLN A 251 4.73 10.46 4.38
N HIS A 252 5.91 10.64 5.00
CA HIS A 252 7.06 9.75 4.76
C HIS A 252 6.72 8.28 5.05
N HIS A 253 5.88 8.00 6.05
CA HIS A 253 5.41 6.67 6.40
C HIS A 253 4.60 6.00 5.27
N CYS A 254 3.83 6.78 4.49
CA CYS A 254 3.11 6.25 3.33
C CYS A 254 4.07 5.93 2.17
N VAL A 255 5.03 6.81 1.92
CA VAL A 255 6.10 6.62 0.93
C VAL A 255 6.97 5.44 1.32
N GLY A 256 7.47 5.41 2.55
CA GLY A 256 8.29 4.31 3.06
C GLY A 256 7.57 2.96 3.02
N ALA A 257 6.27 2.94 3.34
CA ALA A 257 5.47 1.72 3.23
C ALA A 257 5.33 1.22 1.78
N TYR A 258 5.27 2.13 0.79
CA TYR A 258 5.27 1.73 -0.62
C TYR A 258 6.64 1.24 -1.06
N ASP A 259 7.71 1.96 -0.72
CA ASP A 259 9.06 1.64 -1.14
C ASP A 259 9.57 0.34 -0.51
N SER A 260 9.16 0.04 0.73
CA SER A 260 9.54 -1.21 1.41
C SER A 260 9.11 -2.46 0.66
N LEU A 261 8.05 -2.40 -0.18
CA LEU A 261 7.63 -3.50 -1.04
C LEU A 261 8.77 -3.98 -1.96
N PHE A 262 9.65 -3.06 -2.36
CA PHE A 262 10.77 -3.35 -3.26
C PHE A 262 12.06 -3.67 -2.51
N TYR A 263 12.24 -3.12 -1.31
CA TYR A 263 13.38 -3.46 -0.44
C TYR A 263 13.32 -4.91 0.02
N CYS A 264 12.12 -5.41 0.33
CA CYS A 264 11.92 -6.79 0.76
C CYS A 264 12.30 -7.84 -0.29
N ILE A 265 12.17 -7.52 -1.58
CA ILE A 265 12.40 -8.47 -2.69
C ILE A 265 13.72 -8.23 -3.44
N SER A 266 14.57 -7.32 -2.97
CA SER A 266 15.89 -7.14 -3.55
C SER A 266 16.75 -8.40 -3.37
N ASP A 267 17.74 -8.62 -4.25
CA ASP A 267 18.59 -9.82 -4.24
C ASP A 267 19.19 -10.12 -2.87
N ASP A 268 19.53 -9.07 -2.10
CA ASP A 268 20.12 -9.20 -0.77
C ASP A 268 19.11 -9.69 0.28
N ASN A 269 17.82 -9.44 0.07
CA ASN A 269 16.74 -9.72 1.04
C ASN A 269 15.73 -10.77 0.55
N ALA A 270 15.74 -11.15 -0.72
CA ALA A 270 14.80 -12.13 -1.30
C ALA A 270 14.80 -13.48 -0.55
N PHE A 271 15.90 -13.82 0.10
CA PHE A 271 16.03 -14.99 0.96
C PHE A 271 15.20 -14.87 2.25
N LEU A 272 14.99 -13.66 2.77
CA LEU A 272 14.30 -13.41 4.04
C LEU A 272 12.79 -13.39 3.90
N TYR A 273 12.28 -13.06 2.71
CA TYR A 273 10.86 -12.86 2.45
C TYR A 273 10.36 -13.85 1.40
N SER A 274 10.07 -15.06 1.87
CA SER A 274 9.52 -16.14 1.02
C SER A 274 8.00 -16.04 0.82
N ASP A 275 7.33 -15.22 1.63
CA ASP A 275 5.88 -15.03 1.60
C ASP A 275 5.51 -13.53 1.45
N PHE A 276 4.57 -13.24 0.57
CA PHE A 276 4.01 -11.89 0.40
C PHE A 276 3.34 -11.35 1.67
N SER A 277 2.92 -12.21 2.58
CA SER A 277 2.38 -11.79 3.88
C SER A 277 3.43 -11.07 4.72
N ASP A 278 4.69 -11.49 4.67
CA ASP A 278 5.80 -10.85 5.37
C ASP A 278 6.12 -9.47 4.79
N ILE A 279 6.12 -9.35 3.46
CA ILE A 279 6.32 -8.07 2.77
C ILE A 279 5.24 -7.05 3.16
N LEU A 280 3.97 -7.49 3.17
CA LEU A 280 2.85 -6.64 3.56
C LEU A 280 2.89 -6.30 5.06
N ASP A 281 3.38 -7.20 5.89
CA ASP A 281 3.53 -6.99 7.32
C ASP A 281 4.55 -5.85 7.60
N VAL A 282 5.73 -5.91 6.98
CA VAL A 282 6.74 -4.84 7.03
C VAL A 282 6.15 -3.52 6.53
N SER A 283 5.50 -3.53 5.36
CA SER A 283 4.89 -2.34 4.77
C SER A 283 3.82 -1.74 5.70
N ASN A 284 2.98 -2.56 6.32
CA ASN A 284 1.97 -2.10 7.28
C ASN A 284 2.60 -1.54 8.56
N LEU A 285 3.63 -2.17 9.13
CA LEU A 285 4.35 -1.65 10.29
C LEU A 285 4.92 -0.26 10.01
N ILE A 286 5.57 -0.07 8.84
CA ILE A 286 6.08 1.23 8.39
C ILE A 286 4.94 2.23 8.21
N TYR A 287 3.80 1.83 7.60
CA TYR A 287 2.65 2.72 7.47
C TYR A 287 2.11 3.18 8.82
N TYR A 288 2.06 2.31 9.82
CA TYR A 288 1.46 2.62 11.11
C TYR A 288 2.42 3.30 12.11
N HIS A 289 3.75 3.32 11.89
CA HIS A 289 4.72 3.83 12.89
C HIS A 289 4.45 5.29 13.31
N MET A 290 3.92 6.12 12.39
CA MET A 290 3.59 7.51 12.70
C MET A 290 2.23 7.69 13.40
N HIS A 291 1.38 6.67 13.49
CA HIS A 291 0.05 6.79 14.09
C HIS A 291 0.09 7.15 15.59
N PRO A 292 1.03 6.64 16.41
CA PRO A 292 1.21 7.07 17.78
C PRO A 292 1.48 8.57 17.92
N TYR A 293 2.26 9.16 17.02
CA TYR A 293 2.59 10.60 17.04
C TYR A 293 1.45 11.50 16.56
N ILE A 294 0.62 11.02 15.65
CA ILE A 294 -0.40 11.84 14.97
C ILE A 294 -1.82 11.47 15.42
N SER A 295 -2.42 10.45 14.84
CA SER A 295 -3.85 10.17 15.02
C SER A 295 -4.19 9.59 16.39
N TRP A 296 -3.35 8.72 16.96
CA TRP A 296 -3.62 8.08 18.26
C TRP A 296 -3.35 9.01 19.43
N LYS A 297 -2.32 9.85 19.34
CA LYS A 297 -2.04 10.91 20.35
C LYS A 297 -3.21 11.89 20.46
N GLN A 298 -3.84 12.22 19.33
CA GLN A 298 -4.95 13.18 19.28
C GLN A 298 -6.29 12.58 19.67
N SER A 299 -6.48 11.25 19.49
CA SER A 299 -7.79 10.61 19.66
C SER A 299 -7.68 9.17 20.15
N LYS A 300 -7.99 8.95 21.44
CA LYS A 300 -8.16 7.60 22.01
C LYS A 300 -9.21 6.76 21.24
N LYS A 301 -10.25 7.41 20.68
CA LYS A 301 -11.25 6.73 19.87
C LYS A 301 -10.63 6.19 18.57
N ALA A 302 -9.75 6.96 17.92
CA ALA A 302 -9.03 6.50 16.74
C ALA A 302 -8.10 5.34 17.08
N MET A 303 -7.31 5.46 18.16
CA MET A 303 -6.44 4.41 18.64
C MET A 303 -7.20 3.10 18.92
N ASN A 304 -8.29 3.16 19.70
CA ASN A 304 -9.07 1.98 20.05
C ASN A 304 -9.75 1.33 18.83
N ARG A 305 -10.18 2.14 17.86
CA ARG A 305 -10.74 1.64 16.60
C ARG A 305 -9.68 0.88 15.80
N ASP A 306 -8.48 1.45 15.67
CA ASP A 306 -7.40 0.85 14.90
C ASP A 306 -6.85 -0.39 15.63
N LYS A 307 -6.70 -0.36 16.96
CA LYS A 307 -6.34 -1.52 17.78
C LYS A 307 -7.34 -2.67 17.59
N LYS A 308 -8.65 -2.38 17.65
CA LYS A 308 -9.69 -3.39 17.42
C LYS A 308 -9.65 -3.97 16.00
N LEU A 309 -9.30 -3.16 15.00
CA LEU A 309 -9.25 -3.59 13.62
C LEU A 309 -8.00 -4.43 13.33
N LEU A 310 -6.85 -4.01 13.83
CA LEU A 310 -5.55 -4.64 13.56
C LEU A 310 -5.27 -5.87 14.42
N GLY A 311 -5.91 -5.95 15.60
CA GLY A 311 -5.61 -6.93 16.64
C GLY A 311 -4.53 -6.44 17.61
N ASP A 312 -4.52 -7.06 18.80
CA ASP A 312 -3.61 -6.67 19.89
C ASP A 312 -2.15 -6.90 19.50
N GLU A 313 -1.83 -8.06 18.92
CA GLU A 313 -0.47 -8.44 18.53
C GLU A 313 0.16 -7.41 17.56
N PHE A 314 -0.51 -7.12 16.45
CA PHE A 314 0.01 -6.14 15.48
C PHE A 314 0.11 -4.74 16.10
N PHE A 315 -0.86 -4.34 16.93
CA PHE A 315 -0.83 -3.07 17.62
C PHE A 315 0.37 -2.94 18.55
N GLU A 316 0.72 -3.99 19.33
CA GLU A 316 1.87 -4.01 20.21
C GLU A 316 3.19 -3.92 19.44
N ARG A 317 3.29 -4.56 18.28
CA ARG A 317 4.44 -4.43 17.38
C ARG A 317 4.61 -3.00 16.84
N VAL A 318 3.53 -2.32 16.49
CA VAL A 318 3.58 -0.88 16.11
C VAL A 318 4.07 -0.03 17.29
N MET A 319 3.62 -0.33 18.50
CA MET A 319 4.07 0.40 19.71
C MET A 319 5.53 0.09 20.06
N ALA A 320 6.03 -1.12 19.79
CA ALA A 320 7.44 -1.46 19.96
C ALA A 320 8.32 -0.70 18.96
N LEU A 321 7.90 -0.60 17.69
CA LEU A 321 8.58 0.22 16.70
C LEU A 321 8.60 1.70 17.12
N HIS A 322 7.46 2.24 17.52
CA HIS A 322 7.35 3.63 18.01
C HIS A 322 8.29 3.90 19.19
N LYS A 323 8.36 2.99 20.16
CA LYS A 323 9.29 3.12 21.29
C LYS A 323 10.74 3.11 20.83
N ALA A 324 11.11 2.22 19.90
CA ALA A 324 12.46 2.14 19.37
C ALA A 324 12.87 3.40 18.59
N ASP A 325 11.94 3.99 17.85
CA ASP A 325 12.10 5.26 17.14
C ASP A 325 12.30 6.41 18.16
N ASP A 326 11.45 6.53 19.18
CA ASP A 326 11.61 7.54 20.25
C ASP A 326 12.96 7.39 20.99
N ASP A 327 13.33 6.16 21.38
CA ASP A 327 14.58 5.89 22.10
C ASP A 327 15.82 6.15 21.22
N ALA A 328 15.67 6.18 19.89
CA ALA A 328 16.75 6.51 18.97
C ALA A 328 17.06 8.02 18.90
N HIS A 329 16.18 8.89 19.39
CA HIS A 329 16.41 10.33 19.48
C HIS A 329 17.20 10.75 20.73
N ILE A 330 17.29 9.91 21.74
CA ILE A 330 17.96 10.23 23.01
C ILE A 330 19.45 9.89 22.88
N GLU A 331 20.34 10.86 23.04
CA GLU A 331 21.76 10.58 23.24
C GLU A 331 21.93 9.85 24.59
N GLU A 332 22.63 8.70 24.57
CA GLU A 332 23.11 8.10 25.82
C GLU A 332 24.28 8.95 26.32
N GLU A 333 24.14 9.57 27.51
CA GLU A 333 25.22 10.25 28.21
C GLU A 333 26.36 9.30 28.58
#